data_25a22ef851199ebb64420f99a8e1dd5e
#
_entry.id   25a22ef851199ebb64420f99a8e1dd5e
#
_cell.length_a   1.000
_cell.length_b   1.000
_cell.length_c   1.000
_cell.angle_alpha   90.00
_cell.angle_beta   90.00
_cell.angle_gamma   90.00
#
_symmetry.space_group_name_H-M   'P 1'
#
loop_
_entity.id
_entity.type
_entity.pdbx_description
1 polymer ?
#
loop_
_entity_poly.entity_id
_entity_poly.type
_entity_poly.pdbx_seq_one_letter_code
_entity_poly.pdbx_strand_id
1 'polypeptide(L)' 'MSGKERRDLILRELRETKVPVSGTRLASEFHVSRQVIVQDIAILRAAHMNILSTNRGY' A
#
# COMPACT_ATOMS: atom_id res chain seq x y z
N MET A 1 10.73 -11.49 -1.39
CA MET A 1 10.28 -10.44 -0.44
C MET A 1 9.12 -10.98 0.38
N SER A 2 9.18 -10.82 1.69
CA SER A 2 8.09 -11.25 2.58
C SER A 2 6.94 -10.24 2.55
N GLY A 3 5.77 -10.66 3.03
CA GLY A 3 4.63 -9.74 3.14
C GLY A 3 4.94 -8.58 4.08
N LYS A 4 5.66 -8.84 5.17
CA LYS A 4 6.03 -7.81 6.12
C LYS A 4 6.97 -6.78 5.47
N GLU A 5 7.97 -7.23 4.73
CA GLU A 5 8.87 -6.33 4.02
C GLU A 5 8.12 -5.49 3.01
N ARG A 6 7.21 -6.11 2.26
CA ARG A 6 6.40 -5.40 1.29
C ARG A 6 5.53 -4.33 1.95
N ARG A 7 4.86 -4.66 3.05
CA ARG A 7 4.02 -3.70 3.77
C ARG A 7 4.84 -2.54 4.34
N ASP A 8 6.04 -2.82 4.85
CA ASP A 8 6.92 -1.77 5.35
C ASP A 8 7.31 -0.80 4.23
N LEU A 9 7.61 -1.34 3.04
CA LEU A 9 7.98 -0.52 1.88
C LEU A 9 6.79 0.25 1.34
N ILE A 10 5.60 -0.34 1.32
CA ILE A 10 4.38 0.36 0.92
C ILE A 10 4.14 1.54 1.84
N LEU A 11 4.21 1.33 3.14
CA LEU A 11 3.98 2.38 4.11
C LEU A 11 4.98 3.53 3.95
N ARG A 12 6.25 3.19 3.74
CA ARG A 12 7.29 4.18 3.51
C ARG A 12 7.01 5.00 2.26
N GLU A 13 6.62 4.34 1.18
CA GLU A 13 6.31 5.04 -0.07
C GLU A 13 5.12 5.99 0.11
N LEU A 14 4.07 5.55 0.79
CA LEU A 14 2.90 6.39 1.03
C LEU A 14 3.22 7.60 1.90
N ARG A 15 4.17 7.48 2.83
CA ARG A 15 4.61 8.60 3.66
C ARG A 15 5.44 9.61 2.88
N GLU A 16 6.25 9.15 1.93
CA GLU A 16 7.13 10.00 1.15
C GLU A 16 6.44 10.66 -0.04
N THR A 17 5.36 10.07 -0.53
CA THR A 17 4.64 10.57 -1.69
C THR A 17 3.59 11.59 -1.27
N LYS A 18 3.54 12.72 -1.97
CA LYS A 18 2.59 13.79 -1.66
C LYS A 18 1.27 13.67 -2.40
N VAL A 19 1.18 12.73 -3.34
CA VAL A 19 -0.02 12.48 -4.12
C VAL A 19 -0.47 11.04 -3.92
N PRO A 20 -1.77 10.74 -4.09
CA PRO A 20 -2.24 9.37 -3.93
C PRO A 20 -1.56 8.40 -4.88
N VAL A 21 -1.27 7.19 -4.40
CA VAL A 21 -0.67 6.12 -5.19
C VAL A 21 -1.73 5.05 -5.41
N SER A 22 -2.00 4.70 -6.67
CA SER A 22 -3.05 3.71 -6.96
C SER A 22 -2.62 2.31 -6.53
N GLY A 23 -3.63 1.49 -6.19
CA GLY A 23 -3.38 0.09 -5.87
C GLY A 23 -2.79 -0.67 -7.05
N THR A 24 -3.20 -0.32 -8.27
CA THR A 24 -2.66 -0.92 -9.49
C THR A 24 -1.17 -0.62 -9.65
N ARG A 25 -0.77 0.61 -9.36
CA ARG A 25 0.64 0.99 -9.43
C ARG A 25 1.47 0.23 -8.38
N LEU A 26 0.97 0.15 -7.16
CA LEU A 26 1.65 -0.61 -6.10
C LEU A 26 1.76 -2.09 -6.46
N ALA A 27 0.70 -2.67 -7.02
CA ALA A 27 0.70 -4.06 -7.44
C ALA A 27 1.78 -4.31 -8.50
N SER A 28 1.86 -3.42 -9.50
CA SER A 28 2.88 -3.52 -10.55
C SER A 28 4.28 -3.36 -9.98
N GLU A 29 4.47 -2.41 -9.09
CA GLU A 29 5.78 -2.11 -8.50
C GLU A 29 6.30 -3.29 -7.67
N PHE A 30 5.44 -3.95 -6.92
CA PHE A 30 5.82 -5.07 -6.04
C PHE A 30 5.58 -6.43 -6.67
N HIS A 31 5.16 -6.49 -7.93
CA HIS A 31 4.94 -7.75 -8.68
C HIS A 31 3.93 -8.68 -7.98
N VAL A 32 2.86 -8.10 -7.47
CA VAL A 32 1.77 -8.84 -6.84
C VAL A 32 0.45 -8.41 -7.45
N SER A 33 -0.63 -9.12 -7.13
CA SER A 33 -1.95 -8.73 -7.60
C SER A 33 -2.46 -7.52 -6.83
N ARG A 34 -3.42 -6.81 -7.43
CA ARG A 34 -4.06 -5.69 -6.75
C ARG A 34 -4.75 -6.16 -5.46
N GLN A 35 -5.30 -7.37 -5.46
CA GLN A 35 -5.93 -7.95 -4.28
C GLN A 35 -4.95 -8.06 -3.11
N VAL A 36 -3.71 -8.43 -3.39
CA VAL A 36 -2.68 -8.50 -2.35
C VAL A 36 -2.42 -7.12 -1.75
N ILE A 37 -2.40 -6.09 -2.58
CA ILE A 37 -2.21 -4.71 -2.11
C ILE A 37 -3.38 -4.29 -1.21
N VAL A 38 -4.61 -4.61 -1.61
CA VAL A 38 -5.80 -4.31 -0.80
C VAL A 38 -5.69 -4.96 0.57
N GLN A 39 -5.23 -6.21 0.62
CA GLN A 39 -5.03 -6.92 1.88
C GLN A 39 -3.90 -6.28 2.72
N ASP A 40 -2.80 -5.89 2.07
CA ASP A 40 -1.70 -5.23 2.76
C ASP A 40 -2.16 -3.92 3.40
N ILE A 41 -2.94 -3.12 2.67
CA ILE A 41 -3.48 -1.88 3.20
C ILE A 41 -4.39 -2.15 4.41
N ALA A 42 -5.23 -3.18 4.33
CA ALA A 42 -6.11 -3.56 5.43
C ALA A 42 -5.30 -3.96 6.68
N ILE A 43 -4.21 -4.70 6.48
CA ILE A 43 -3.33 -5.13 7.58
C ILE A 43 -2.66 -3.90 8.22
N LEU A 44 -2.18 -2.97 7.40
CA LEU A 44 -1.56 -1.74 7.91
C LEU A 44 -2.55 -0.90 8.70
N ARG A 45 -3.79 -0.79 8.25
CA ARG A 45 -4.83 -0.08 8.98
C ARG A 45 -5.15 -0.75 10.31
N ALA A 46 -5.19 -2.07 10.32
CA ALA A 46 -5.43 -2.83 11.56
C ALA A 46 -4.31 -2.60 12.57
N ALA A 47 -3.10 -2.27 12.11
CA ALA A 47 -1.96 -1.92 12.95
C ALA A 47 -1.94 -0.42 13.28
N HIS A 48 -3.07 0.28 13.11
CA HIS A 48 -3.24 1.70 13.42
C HIS A 48 -2.42 2.66 12.55
N MET A 49 -2.08 2.24 11.34
CA MET A 49 -1.42 3.13 10.38
C MET A 49 -2.47 3.98 9.68
N ASN A 50 -2.26 5.29 9.66
CA ASN A 50 -3.22 6.24 9.11
C ASN A 50 -3.14 6.28 7.58
N ILE A 51 -3.83 5.38 6.92
CA ILE A 51 -3.87 5.33 5.46
C ILE A 51 -5.26 5.70 4.98
N LEU A 52 -5.35 6.79 4.21
CA LEU A 52 -6.60 7.24 3.64
C LEU A 52 -6.78 6.61 2.26
N SER A 53 -8.03 6.28 1.93
CA SER A 53 -8.39 5.83 0.59
C SER A 53 -9.10 6.95 -0.13
N THR A 54 -8.72 7.19 -1.38
CA THR A 54 -9.37 8.17 -2.24
C THR A 54 -9.69 7.53 -3.58
N ASN A 55 -10.41 8.25 -4.44
CA ASN A 55 -10.68 7.78 -5.81
C ASN A 55 -9.41 7.60 -6.62
N ARG A 56 -8.32 8.21 -6.21
CA ARG A 56 -7.03 8.15 -6.92
C ARG A 56 -6.05 7.16 -6.30
N GLY A 57 -6.37 6.60 -5.13
CA GLY A 57 -5.52 5.65 -4.43
C GLY A 57 -5.30 6.01 -2.98
N TYR A 58 -4.15 5.62 -2.49
CA TYR A 58 -3.82 5.71 -1.07
C TYR A 58 -2.84 6.82 -0.74
#